data_36aa07fdcfadd74be5969187b49ebb2d
#
_entry.id   36aa07fdcfadd74be5969187b49ebb2d
#
_cell.length_a   1.000
_cell.length_b   1.000
_cell.length_c   1.000
_cell.angle_alpha   90.00
_cell.angle_beta   90.00
_cell.angle_gamma   90.00
#
_symmetry.space_group_name_H-M   'P 1'
#
loop_
_entity.id
_entity.type
_entity.pdbx_description
1 polymer ?
#
loop_
_entity_poly.entity_id
_entity_poly.type
_entity_poly.pdbx_seq_one_letter_code
_entity_poly.pdbx_strand_id
1 'polypeptide(L)'
;MVAPATEGPDNVSKADPSDPASARGHHSGPRTTRSWRAPAPAGRSASIAAPLGMLGLLAVQFLLGMALNLYVTIPPFGAGMAAMMRTGPLVMMHMMLGMVLAGGALLALAMALPWGRRAVGCAAAGLAGILVAGLGGLLFLLGGQGNGASYLMAVGFLIAVAGYVAEIVTVR
;
A
#
# COMPACT_ATOMS: atom_id res chain seq x y z
N MET A 1 3.12 17.67 -56.92
CA MET A 1 3.93 16.45 -57.01
C MET A 1 3.12 15.33 -56.40
N VAL A 2 2.47 14.51 -57.24
CA VAL A 2 1.51 13.47 -56.86
C VAL A 2 2.26 12.14 -57.01
N ALA A 3 2.28 11.34 -55.95
CA ALA A 3 2.84 9.97 -56.00
C ALA A 3 1.72 8.95 -56.31
N PRO A 4 1.98 7.91 -57.06
CA PRO A 4 0.95 6.97 -57.50
C PRO A 4 0.69 5.85 -56.49
N ALA A 5 -0.55 5.39 -56.49
CA ALA A 5 -1.04 4.22 -55.80
C ALA A 5 -0.49 2.93 -56.38
N THR A 6 -0.03 2.01 -55.54
CA THR A 6 0.30 0.62 -55.93
C THR A 6 -0.85 -0.30 -55.51
N GLU A 7 -1.59 -0.76 -56.51
CA GLU A 7 -2.51 -1.89 -56.37
C GLU A 7 -1.73 -3.19 -56.19
N GLY A 8 -2.05 -3.94 -55.12
CA GLY A 8 -1.57 -5.30 -54.93
C GLY A 8 -2.57 -6.34 -55.46
N PRO A 9 -2.12 -7.47 -56.00
CA PRO A 9 -3.00 -8.42 -56.69
C PRO A 9 -3.81 -9.28 -55.69
N ASP A 10 -5.10 -9.35 -56.01
CA ASP A 10 -6.08 -10.25 -55.39
C ASP A 10 -5.69 -11.72 -55.64
N ASN A 11 -5.21 -12.39 -54.62
CA ASN A 11 -4.97 -13.83 -54.66
C ASN A 11 -6.22 -14.58 -54.16
N VAL A 12 -7.22 -14.71 -55.02
CA VAL A 12 -8.38 -15.56 -54.78
C VAL A 12 -7.95 -17.00 -54.95
N SER A 13 -7.60 -17.64 -53.82
CA SER A 13 -7.39 -19.10 -53.78
C SER A 13 -8.69 -19.83 -53.97
N LYS A 14 -8.90 -20.32 -55.20
CA LYS A 14 -10.04 -21.13 -55.61
C LYS A 14 -9.90 -22.51 -54.95
N ALA A 15 -10.72 -22.78 -53.91
CA ALA A 15 -10.79 -24.08 -53.26
C ALA A 15 -11.23 -25.15 -54.25
N ASP A 16 -10.46 -26.24 -54.42
CA ASP A 16 -10.74 -27.40 -55.22
C ASP A 16 -11.81 -28.27 -54.50
N PRO A 17 -13.00 -28.48 -55.13
CA PRO A 17 -14.09 -29.23 -54.53
C PRO A 17 -13.88 -30.76 -54.51
N SER A 18 -12.75 -31.27 -55.00
CA SER A 18 -12.49 -32.70 -55.15
C SER A 18 -11.57 -33.33 -54.10
N ASP A 19 -11.21 -32.60 -53.01
CA ASP A 19 -10.38 -33.14 -51.97
C ASP A 19 -11.21 -33.92 -50.92
N PRO A 20 -11.17 -35.28 -50.93
CA PRO A 20 -11.90 -36.12 -49.97
C PRO A 20 -11.30 -36.09 -48.55
N ALA A 21 -10.19 -35.35 -48.31
CA ALA A 21 -9.57 -35.23 -47.00
C ALA A 21 -10.30 -34.22 -46.10
N SER A 22 -11.21 -33.40 -46.62
CA SER A 22 -11.97 -32.39 -45.90
C SER A 22 -13.09 -32.94 -45.02
N ALA A 23 -13.39 -34.24 -45.09
CA ALA A 23 -14.52 -34.88 -44.39
C ALA A 23 -14.15 -35.44 -43.01
N ARG A 24 -12.93 -35.26 -42.51
CA ARG A 24 -12.62 -35.60 -41.11
C ARG A 24 -13.11 -34.50 -40.18
N GLY A 25 -14.38 -34.63 -39.79
CA GLY A 25 -15.01 -33.82 -38.78
C GLY A 25 -14.15 -33.78 -37.48
N HIS A 26 -13.53 -32.64 -37.28
CA HIS A 26 -13.00 -32.32 -35.94
C HIS A 26 -14.20 -32.29 -34.99
N HIS A 27 -14.49 -33.40 -34.32
CA HIS A 27 -15.27 -33.42 -33.11
C HIS A 27 -14.47 -32.65 -32.03
N SER A 28 -14.53 -31.35 -32.09
CA SER A 28 -14.19 -30.49 -30.96
C SER A 28 -15.27 -30.70 -29.91
N GLY A 29 -15.07 -31.72 -29.06
CA GLY A 29 -15.84 -31.86 -27.84
C GLY A 29 -15.87 -30.53 -27.05
N PRO A 30 -16.93 -30.24 -26.33
CA PRO A 30 -17.04 -29.00 -25.60
C PRO A 30 -15.86 -28.91 -24.64
N ARG A 31 -14.84 -28.10 -24.98
CA ARG A 31 -13.83 -27.67 -24.02
C ARG A 31 -14.58 -26.89 -22.95
N THR A 32 -14.94 -27.56 -21.86
CA THR A 32 -15.30 -26.89 -20.62
C THR A 32 -14.06 -26.13 -20.16
N THR A 33 -13.85 -24.98 -20.73
CA THR A 33 -12.93 -23.99 -20.15
C THR A 33 -13.51 -23.68 -18.78
N ARG A 34 -13.00 -24.37 -17.76
CA ARG A 34 -13.22 -24.02 -16.37
C ARG A 34 -12.73 -22.57 -16.26
N SER A 35 -13.63 -21.62 -16.48
CA SER A 35 -13.33 -20.23 -16.24
C SER A 35 -13.04 -20.12 -14.75
N TRP A 36 -11.76 -20.03 -14.41
CA TRP A 36 -11.34 -19.58 -13.10
C TRP A 36 -11.89 -18.17 -12.96
N ARG A 37 -13.11 -18.07 -12.44
CA ARG A 37 -13.63 -16.79 -11.99
C ARG A 37 -12.68 -16.36 -10.89
N ALA A 38 -11.81 -15.40 -11.19
CA ALA A 38 -11.10 -14.67 -10.16
C ALA A 38 -12.16 -14.25 -9.11
N PRO A 39 -11.90 -14.46 -7.82
CA PRO A 39 -12.83 -14.03 -6.78
C PRO A 39 -13.18 -12.57 -7.07
N ALA A 40 -14.49 -12.27 -7.01
CA ALA A 40 -14.96 -10.91 -7.25
C ALA A 40 -14.16 -9.97 -6.34
N PRO A 41 -13.63 -8.86 -6.86
CA PRO A 41 -12.87 -7.93 -6.02
C PRO A 41 -13.73 -7.57 -4.84
N ALA A 42 -13.18 -7.72 -3.63
CA ALA A 42 -13.83 -7.28 -2.40
C ALA A 42 -14.41 -5.89 -2.67
N GLY A 43 -15.71 -5.71 -2.38
CA GLY A 43 -16.44 -4.53 -2.83
C GLY A 43 -15.71 -3.23 -2.45
N ARG A 44 -15.94 -2.15 -3.17
CA ARG A 44 -15.29 -0.82 -2.98
C ARG A 44 -15.18 -0.40 -1.52
N SER A 45 -16.15 -0.79 -0.68
CA SER A 45 -16.13 -0.52 0.76
C SER A 45 -14.93 -1.15 1.47
N ALA A 46 -14.52 -2.36 1.08
CA ALA A 46 -13.37 -3.04 1.69
C ALA A 46 -12.03 -2.40 1.26
N SER A 47 -11.94 -1.85 0.04
CA SER A 47 -10.72 -1.21 -0.43
C SER A 47 -10.41 0.11 0.28
N ILE A 48 -11.44 0.82 0.77
CA ILE A 48 -11.27 2.10 1.47
C ILE A 48 -11.10 1.90 2.99
N ALA A 49 -11.57 0.78 3.53
CA ALA A 49 -11.55 0.53 4.98
C ALA A 49 -10.14 0.50 5.56
N ALA A 50 -9.19 -0.14 4.85
CA ALA A 50 -7.81 -0.25 5.33
C ALA A 50 -7.12 1.12 5.43
N PRO A 51 -7.06 1.96 4.36
CA PRO A 51 -6.42 3.26 4.46
C PRO A 51 -7.16 4.22 5.42
N LEU A 52 -8.50 4.16 5.55
CA LEU A 52 -9.24 4.92 6.55
C LEU A 52 -8.88 4.48 7.98
N GLY A 53 -8.78 3.18 8.22
CA GLY A 53 -8.34 2.63 9.51
C GLY A 53 -6.92 3.12 9.86
N MET A 54 -6.01 3.11 8.88
CA MET A 54 -4.64 3.62 9.06
C MET A 54 -4.62 5.11 9.39
N LEU A 55 -5.43 5.94 8.71
CA LEU A 55 -5.55 7.36 9.02
C LEU A 55 -6.11 7.60 10.44
N GLY A 56 -7.09 6.81 10.88
CA GLY A 56 -7.61 6.86 12.24
C GLY A 56 -6.54 6.52 13.28
N LEU A 57 -5.78 5.44 13.07
CA LEU A 57 -4.67 5.05 13.95
C LEU A 57 -3.54 6.11 13.96
N LEU A 58 -3.21 6.69 12.80
CA LEU A 58 -2.24 7.78 12.70
C LEU A 58 -2.70 9.01 13.50
N ALA A 59 -3.98 9.38 13.44
CA ALA A 59 -4.52 10.48 14.23
C ALA A 59 -4.40 10.23 15.73
N VAL A 60 -4.74 9.01 16.20
CA VAL A 60 -4.57 8.62 17.62
C VAL A 60 -3.08 8.65 18.01
N GLN A 61 -2.19 8.12 17.17
CA GLN A 61 -0.74 8.13 17.38
C GLN A 61 -0.21 9.55 17.51
N PHE A 62 -0.67 10.45 16.66
CA PHE A 62 -0.30 11.86 16.71
C PHE A 62 -0.73 12.52 18.02
N LEU A 63 -1.98 12.31 18.45
CA LEU A 63 -2.51 12.85 19.69
C LEU A 63 -1.75 12.33 20.91
N LEU A 64 -1.42 11.03 20.93
CA LEU A 64 -0.59 10.44 21.99
C LEU A 64 0.82 11.04 21.99
N GLY A 65 1.43 11.22 20.81
CA GLY A 65 2.74 11.86 20.67
C GLY A 65 2.74 13.29 21.18
N MET A 66 1.70 14.07 20.86
CA MET A 66 1.53 15.44 21.37
C MET A 66 1.32 15.45 22.88
N ALA A 67 0.51 14.54 23.42
CA ALA A 67 0.33 14.42 24.86
C ALA A 67 1.64 14.11 25.59
N LEU A 68 2.44 13.19 25.04
CA LEU A 68 3.78 12.89 25.56
C LEU A 68 4.68 14.12 25.57
N ASN A 69 4.72 14.84 24.46
CA ASN A 69 5.58 16.02 24.32
C ASN A 69 5.19 17.16 25.27
N LEU A 70 3.91 17.26 25.63
CA LEU A 70 3.40 18.35 26.49
C LEU A 70 3.40 18.01 27.99
N TYR A 71 3.16 16.75 28.34
CA TYR A 71 2.84 16.37 29.72
C TYR A 71 3.81 15.36 30.35
N VAL A 72 4.73 14.78 29.55
CA VAL A 72 5.63 13.73 30.06
C VAL A 72 7.09 14.15 29.92
N THR A 73 7.81 14.19 31.03
CA THR A 73 9.27 14.35 31.00
C THR A 73 9.89 12.98 30.71
N ILE A 74 10.45 12.81 29.52
CA ILE A 74 11.11 11.56 29.12
C ILE A 74 12.51 11.52 29.72
N PRO A 75 12.92 10.44 30.43
CA PRO A 75 14.26 10.32 31.01
C PRO A 75 15.32 10.34 29.89
N PRO A 76 16.52 10.86 30.18
CA PRO A 76 17.63 10.84 29.23
C PRO A 76 18.05 9.39 28.92
N PHE A 77 18.62 9.21 27.72
CA PHE A 77 19.18 7.92 27.31
C PHE A 77 20.21 7.44 28.33
N GLY A 78 20.10 6.17 28.73
CA GLY A 78 20.98 5.60 29.76
C GLY A 78 20.37 5.52 31.18
N ALA A 79 19.20 6.15 31.40
CA ALA A 79 18.49 6.03 32.69
C ALA A 79 17.94 4.61 32.95
N GLY A 80 18.00 3.72 31.97
CA GLY A 80 17.58 2.32 32.06
C GLY A 80 16.08 2.08 31.85
N MET A 81 15.73 0.84 31.60
CA MET A 81 14.33 0.41 31.32
C MET A 81 13.39 0.72 32.49
N ALA A 82 13.85 0.61 33.72
CA ALA A 82 13.06 0.91 34.91
C ALA A 82 12.68 2.39 35.03
N ALA A 83 13.51 3.31 34.56
CA ALA A 83 13.17 4.73 34.46
C ALA A 83 12.16 5.00 33.38
N MET A 84 12.31 4.34 32.21
CA MET A 84 11.36 4.37 31.11
C MET A 84 9.95 3.87 31.52
N MET A 85 9.89 2.76 32.28
CA MET A 85 8.62 2.24 32.81
C MET A 85 7.94 3.18 33.80
N ARG A 86 8.70 4.04 34.49
CA ARG A 86 8.17 5.04 35.42
C ARG A 86 7.57 6.27 34.75
N THR A 87 7.83 6.48 33.43
CA THR A 87 7.24 7.60 32.68
C THR A 87 5.73 7.46 32.45
N GLY A 88 5.17 6.33 32.86
CA GLY A 88 3.72 6.11 32.83
C GLY A 88 3.20 5.38 31.60
N PRO A 89 1.91 5.06 31.59
CA PRO A 89 1.29 4.23 30.55
C PRO A 89 1.28 4.90 29.16
N LEU A 90 1.31 6.22 29.09
CA LEU A 90 1.25 6.96 27.81
C LEU A 90 2.42 6.63 26.88
N VAL A 91 3.65 6.53 27.41
CA VAL A 91 4.83 6.14 26.60
C VAL A 91 4.65 4.75 26.04
N MET A 92 4.22 3.80 26.88
CA MET A 92 4.00 2.43 26.47
C MET A 92 2.91 2.34 25.40
N MET A 93 1.79 3.04 25.59
CA MET A 93 0.68 3.09 24.62
C MET A 93 1.14 3.65 23.27
N HIS A 94 1.92 4.75 23.28
CA HIS A 94 2.46 5.35 22.06
C HIS A 94 3.39 4.38 21.31
N MET A 95 4.29 3.70 22.03
CA MET A 95 5.20 2.72 21.42
C MET A 95 4.44 1.51 20.86
N MET A 96 3.50 0.96 21.61
CA MET A 96 2.69 -0.20 21.16
C MET A 96 1.84 0.16 19.94
N LEU A 97 1.20 1.33 19.94
CA LEU A 97 0.42 1.79 18.80
C LEU A 97 1.33 2.02 17.57
N GLY A 98 2.55 2.51 17.75
CA GLY A 98 3.54 2.62 16.68
C GLY A 98 3.87 1.26 16.04
N MET A 99 4.00 0.20 16.84
CA MET A 99 4.20 -1.16 16.34
C MET A 99 2.96 -1.69 15.59
N VAL A 100 1.75 -1.42 16.13
CA VAL A 100 0.49 -1.76 15.47
C VAL A 100 0.37 -1.03 14.14
N LEU A 101 0.75 0.23 14.06
CA LEU A 101 0.80 1.01 12.81
C LEU A 101 1.76 0.39 11.80
N ALA A 102 2.95 -0.02 12.21
CA ALA A 102 3.92 -0.66 11.30
C ALA A 102 3.38 -2.00 10.75
N GLY A 103 2.82 -2.85 11.62
CA GLY A 103 2.18 -4.10 11.20
C GLY A 103 0.95 -3.86 10.31
N GLY A 104 0.10 -2.90 10.68
CA GLY A 104 -1.06 -2.48 9.91
C GLY A 104 -0.69 -1.93 8.52
N ALA A 105 0.43 -1.21 8.42
CA ALA A 105 0.93 -0.68 7.15
C ALA A 105 1.39 -1.80 6.19
N LEU A 106 2.03 -2.84 6.71
CA LEU A 106 2.38 -4.03 5.93
C LEU A 106 1.12 -4.74 5.43
N LEU A 107 0.12 -4.88 6.30
CA LEU A 107 -1.16 -5.47 5.92
C LEU A 107 -1.89 -4.60 4.87
N ALA A 108 -1.95 -3.28 5.04
CA ALA A 108 -2.53 -2.35 4.08
C ALA A 108 -1.84 -2.45 2.72
N LEU A 109 -0.49 -2.53 2.70
CA LEU A 109 0.28 -2.74 1.47
C LEU A 109 -0.09 -4.08 0.80
N ALA A 110 -0.21 -5.17 1.56
CA ALA A 110 -0.64 -6.45 1.02
C ALA A 110 -2.05 -6.40 0.45
N MET A 111 -2.97 -5.68 1.11
CA MET A 111 -4.35 -5.47 0.64
C MET A 111 -4.43 -4.56 -0.60
N ALA A 112 -3.44 -3.71 -0.83
CA ALA A 112 -3.37 -2.85 -2.02
C ALA A 112 -2.95 -3.60 -3.30
N LEU A 113 -2.31 -4.78 -3.19
CA LEU A 113 -1.78 -5.55 -4.35
C LEU A 113 -2.82 -5.81 -5.46
N PRO A 114 -4.08 -6.21 -5.15
CA PRO A 114 -5.09 -6.45 -6.18
C PRO A 114 -5.57 -5.18 -6.91
N TRP A 115 -5.32 -3.99 -6.35
CA TRP A 115 -5.83 -2.70 -6.84
C TRP A 115 -4.88 -2.00 -7.82
N GLY A 116 -3.76 -2.64 -8.14
CA GLY A 116 -2.82 -2.19 -9.15
C GLY A 116 -1.71 -1.27 -8.64
N ARG A 117 -0.77 -0.95 -9.55
CA ARG A 117 0.51 -0.30 -9.21
C ARG A 117 0.38 1.04 -8.48
N ARG A 118 -0.68 1.82 -8.79
CA ARG A 118 -0.88 3.13 -8.14
C ARG A 118 -1.28 2.97 -6.67
N ALA A 119 -2.24 2.08 -6.37
CA ALA A 119 -2.64 1.79 -4.99
C ALA A 119 -1.46 1.25 -4.18
N VAL A 120 -0.71 0.31 -4.73
CA VAL A 120 0.53 -0.23 -4.11
C VAL A 120 1.55 0.87 -3.85
N GLY A 121 1.76 1.80 -4.80
CA GLY A 121 2.68 2.93 -4.61
C GLY A 121 2.25 3.86 -3.48
N CYS A 122 0.94 4.15 -3.37
CA CYS A 122 0.39 4.97 -2.29
C CYS A 122 0.52 4.28 -0.92
N ALA A 123 0.17 2.99 -0.82
CA ALA A 123 0.33 2.20 0.41
C ALA A 123 1.81 2.07 0.81
N ALA A 124 2.71 1.88 -0.15
CA ALA A 124 4.16 1.85 0.09
C ALA A 124 4.69 3.19 0.60
N ALA A 125 4.19 4.32 0.08
CA ALA A 125 4.51 5.65 0.60
C ALA A 125 4.00 5.81 2.05
N GLY A 126 2.80 5.31 2.36
CA GLY A 126 2.26 5.26 3.71
C GLY A 126 3.16 4.48 4.67
N LEU A 127 3.57 3.28 4.28
CA LEU A 127 4.50 2.45 5.05
C LEU A 127 5.85 3.15 5.24
N ALA A 128 6.44 3.70 4.17
CA ALA A 128 7.71 4.43 4.24
C ALA A 128 7.63 5.61 5.21
N GLY A 129 6.53 6.37 5.21
CA GLY A 129 6.28 7.44 6.16
C GLY A 129 6.25 6.96 7.61
N ILE A 130 5.58 5.83 7.89
CA ILE A 130 5.54 5.23 9.23
C ILE A 130 6.93 4.78 9.66
N LEU A 131 7.73 4.18 8.78
CA LEU A 131 9.11 3.75 9.09
C LEU A 131 10.01 4.96 9.37
N VAL A 132 9.89 6.04 8.59
CA VAL A 132 10.63 7.29 8.82
C VAL A 132 10.24 7.91 10.16
N ALA A 133 8.95 7.95 10.50
CA ALA A 133 8.49 8.44 11.80
C ALA A 133 9.00 7.56 12.96
N GLY A 134 8.98 6.23 12.78
CA GLY A 134 9.53 5.28 13.76
C GLY A 134 11.03 5.45 13.96
N LEU A 135 11.80 5.66 12.88
CA LEU A 135 13.22 5.98 12.96
C LEU A 135 13.45 7.30 13.72
N GLY A 136 12.65 8.33 13.42
CA GLY A 136 12.68 9.59 14.18
C GLY A 136 12.44 9.36 15.66
N GLY A 137 11.46 8.53 16.05
CA GLY A 137 11.19 8.16 17.42
C GLY A 137 12.35 7.42 18.08
N LEU A 138 12.99 6.50 17.37
CA LEU A 138 14.17 5.79 17.87
C LEU A 138 15.36 6.75 18.07
N LEU A 139 15.62 7.62 17.10
CA LEU A 139 16.68 8.64 17.22
C LEU A 139 16.41 9.63 18.35
N PHE A 140 15.14 9.95 18.61
CA PHE A 140 14.76 10.78 19.74
C PHE A 140 15.12 10.14 21.09
N LEU A 141 14.86 8.84 21.23
CA LEU A 141 15.22 8.08 22.43
C LEU A 141 16.73 7.91 22.61
N LEU A 142 17.45 7.64 21.51
CA LEU A 142 18.89 7.35 21.53
C LEU A 142 19.76 8.62 21.51
N GLY A 143 19.30 9.68 20.86
CA GLY A 143 20.07 10.87 20.55
C GLY A 143 19.89 12.05 21.51
N GLY A 144 19.22 11.87 22.66
CA GLY A 144 19.07 12.92 23.66
C GLY A 144 17.99 13.96 23.35
N GLN A 145 16.91 13.55 22.69
CA GLN A 145 15.67 14.36 22.50
C GLN A 145 15.85 15.60 21.63
N GLY A 146 16.66 15.46 20.58
CA GLY A 146 16.95 16.58 19.67
C GLY A 146 15.78 16.95 18.76
N ASN A 147 15.68 18.26 18.44
CA ASN A 147 14.64 18.81 17.53
C ASN A 147 14.64 18.14 16.15
N GLY A 148 15.78 17.68 15.65
CA GLY A 148 15.90 16.97 14.38
C GLY A 148 15.15 15.65 14.35
N ALA A 149 15.18 14.89 15.44
CA ALA A 149 14.43 13.64 15.57
C ALA A 149 12.92 13.89 15.58
N SER A 150 12.45 14.90 16.30
CA SER A 150 11.05 15.31 16.32
C SER A 150 10.59 15.79 14.93
N TYR A 151 11.44 16.53 14.22
CA TYR A 151 11.16 16.95 12.84
C TYR A 151 11.04 15.76 11.90
N LEU A 152 11.93 14.77 12.01
CA LEU A 152 11.88 13.54 11.22
C LEU A 152 10.59 12.75 11.48
N MET A 153 10.14 12.65 12.74
CA MET A 153 8.83 12.06 13.08
C MET A 153 7.68 12.79 12.38
N ALA A 154 7.68 14.13 12.41
CA ALA A 154 6.63 14.94 11.79
C ALA A 154 6.61 14.77 10.27
N VAL A 155 7.76 14.77 9.61
CA VAL A 155 7.88 14.53 8.16
C VAL A 155 7.37 13.13 7.80
N GLY A 156 7.80 12.11 8.54
CA GLY A 156 7.32 10.74 8.35
C GLY A 156 5.81 10.61 8.50
N PHE A 157 5.23 11.26 9.52
CA PHE A 157 3.78 11.32 9.72
C PHE A 157 3.06 11.96 8.52
N LEU A 158 3.55 13.08 8.01
CA LEU A 158 2.94 13.76 6.85
C LEU A 158 3.01 12.91 5.60
N ILE A 159 4.12 12.20 5.35
CA ILE A 159 4.27 11.28 4.23
C ILE A 159 3.26 10.13 4.36
N ALA A 160 3.10 9.56 5.56
CA ALA A 160 2.15 8.48 5.81
C ALA A 160 0.71 8.92 5.54
N VAL A 161 0.30 10.08 6.06
CA VAL A 161 -1.04 10.65 5.84
C VAL A 161 -1.27 10.90 4.35
N ALA A 162 -0.32 11.54 3.66
CA ALA A 162 -0.43 11.80 2.23
C ALA A 162 -0.56 10.50 1.41
N GLY A 163 0.21 9.46 1.76
CA GLY A 163 0.14 8.14 1.14
C GLY A 163 -1.25 7.52 1.24
N TYR A 164 -1.82 7.43 2.44
CA TYR A 164 -3.14 6.81 2.64
C TYR A 164 -4.29 7.66 2.09
N VAL A 165 -4.19 8.99 2.13
CA VAL A 165 -5.18 9.87 1.45
C VAL A 165 -5.13 9.64 -0.06
N ALA A 166 -3.94 9.60 -0.67
CA ALA A 166 -3.78 9.31 -2.08
C ALA A 166 -4.28 7.91 -2.46
N GLU A 167 -4.08 6.91 -1.60
CA GLU A 167 -4.62 5.56 -1.79
C GLU A 167 -6.15 5.58 -1.87
N ILE A 168 -6.85 6.26 -0.94
CA ILE A 168 -8.31 6.41 -0.96
C ILE A 168 -8.79 7.03 -2.26
N VAL A 169 -8.10 8.07 -2.76
CA VAL A 169 -8.46 8.74 -4.01
C VAL A 169 -8.25 7.82 -5.22
N THR A 170 -7.23 6.95 -5.17
CA THR A 170 -6.86 6.06 -6.27
C THR A 170 -7.79 4.87 -6.42
N VAL A 171 -8.37 4.36 -5.31
CA VAL A 171 -9.24 3.18 -5.30
C VAL A 171 -10.74 3.53 -5.40
N ARG A 172 -11.10 4.81 -5.42
CA ARG A 172 -12.46 5.32 -5.69
C ARG A 172 -12.79 5.30 -7.17
#